data_54ef2ed8cc4f4ccc8ba029707f1f6b4d
#
_entry.id   54ef2ed8cc4f4ccc8ba029707f1f6b4d
#
_cell.length_a   1.000
_cell.length_b   1.000
_cell.length_c   1.000
_cell.angle_alpha   90.00
_cell.angle_beta   90.00
_cell.angle_gamma   90.00
#
_symmetry.space_group_name_H-M   'P 1'
#
loop_
_entity.id
_entity.type
_entity.pdbx_description
1 polymer ?
#
loop_
_entity_poly.entity_id
_entity_poly.type
_entity_poly.pdbx_seq_one_letter_code
_entity_poly.pdbx_strand_id
1 'polypeptide(L)'
;MGIIYCYTNKINKKRYIGQTINPDQRQLQHKSTAFNKADASYNTPFHAAIRKYGWDNFNYEVLASNIDDFNTLNELEIYYINKYNSKVPNGYNL
;
A
#
# COMPACT_ATOMS: atom_id res chain seq x y z
N MET A 1 13.13 -11.49 4.34
CA MET A 1 12.81 -10.47 5.37
C MET A 1 11.71 -9.56 4.86
N GLY A 2 10.68 -9.42 5.66
CA GLY A 2 9.52 -8.64 5.27
C GLY A 2 9.47 -7.25 5.88
N ILE A 3 8.72 -6.38 5.22
CA ILE A 3 8.40 -5.04 5.74
C ILE A 3 6.90 -4.80 5.70
N ILE A 4 6.46 -3.89 6.54
CA ILE A 4 5.15 -3.23 6.42
C ILE A 4 5.41 -1.83 5.90
N TYR A 5 4.71 -1.43 4.85
CA TYR A 5 4.87 -0.11 4.24
C TYR A 5 3.54 0.63 4.20
N CYS A 6 3.64 1.94 4.02
CA CYS A 6 2.48 2.81 3.94
C CYS A 6 2.65 3.83 2.83
N TYR A 7 1.65 3.95 1.98
CA TYR A 7 1.50 5.08 1.07
C TYR A 7 0.44 6.02 1.63
N THR A 8 0.77 7.30 1.73
CA THR A 8 -0.19 8.33 2.18
C THR A 8 -0.40 9.33 1.05
N ASN A 9 -1.64 9.51 0.63
CA ASN A 9 -2.00 10.53 -0.35
C ASN A 9 -1.83 11.92 0.30
N LYS A 10 -0.97 12.73 -0.27
CA LYS A 10 -0.67 14.07 0.25
C LYS A 10 -1.88 15.01 0.23
N ILE A 11 -2.82 14.75 -0.66
CA ILE A 11 -3.97 15.62 -0.91
C ILE A 11 -5.10 15.34 0.08
N ASN A 12 -5.52 14.07 0.22
CA ASN A 12 -6.66 13.71 1.07
C ASN A 12 -6.27 12.96 2.35
N LYS A 13 -4.99 12.64 2.54
CA LYS A 13 -4.43 11.94 3.70
C LYS A 13 -4.86 10.49 3.84
N LYS A 14 -5.53 9.91 2.88
CA LYS A 14 -5.90 8.49 2.90
C LYS A 14 -4.67 7.62 2.70
N ARG A 15 -4.67 6.46 3.35
CA ARG A 15 -3.52 5.55 3.39
C ARG A 15 -3.82 4.20 2.78
N TYR A 16 -2.76 3.59 2.27
CA TYR A 16 -2.71 2.18 1.90
C TYR A 16 -1.57 1.51 2.64
N ILE A 17 -1.88 0.45 3.39
CA ILE A 17 -0.91 -0.34 4.13
C ILE A 17 -0.69 -1.65 3.38
N GLY A 18 0.56 -2.06 3.22
CA GLY A 18 0.88 -3.32 2.57
C GLY A 18 2.06 -4.02 3.20
N GLN A 19 2.30 -5.26 2.77
CA GLN A 19 3.46 -6.04 3.17
C GLN A 19 4.19 -6.56 1.94
N THR A 20 5.48 -6.71 2.04
CA THR A 20 6.28 -7.30 0.97
C THR A 20 7.62 -7.81 1.50
N ILE A 21 8.18 -8.80 0.81
CA ILE A 21 9.56 -9.25 1.03
C ILE A 21 10.53 -8.63 0.01
N ASN A 22 10.02 -7.93 -1.00
CA ASN A 22 10.79 -7.27 -2.06
C ASN A 22 10.31 -5.82 -2.23
N PRO A 23 10.76 -4.89 -1.36
CA PRO A 23 10.24 -3.53 -1.36
C PRO A 23 10.36 -2.78 -2.68
N ASP A 24 11.53 -2.84 -3.32
CA ASP A 24 11.78 -2.10 -4.55
C ASP A 24 10.90 -2.61 -5.70
N GLN A 25 10.81 -3.93 -5.84
CA GLN A 25 9.97 -4.55 -6.85
C GLN A 25 8.49 -4.23 -6.61
N ARG A 26 8.06 -4.24 -5.35
CA ARG A 26 6.65 -3.96 -5.01
C ARG A 26 6.25 -2.53 -5.33
N GLN A 27 7.13 -1.57 -5.11
CA GLN A 27 6.87 -0.19 -5.50
C GLN A 27 6.69 -0.06 -7.01
N LEU A 28 7.57 -0.69 -7.78
CA LEU A 28 7.44 -0.70 -9.24
C LEU A 28 6.15 -1.39 -9.70
N GLN A 29 5.76 -2.47 -9.06
CA GLN A 29 4.51 -3.16 -9.37
C GLN A 29 3.29 -2.28 -9.13
N HIS A 30 3.22 -1.58 -8.01
CA HIS A 30 2.10 -0.67 -7.73
C HIS A 30 1.97 0.41 -8.80
N LYS A 31 3.09 1.03 -9.17
CA LYS A 31 3.09 2.05 -10.19
C LYS A 31 2.67 1.47 -11.55
N SER A 32 3.22 0.33 -11.94
CA SER A 32 2.90 -0.33 -13.20
C SER A 32 1.43 -0.77 -13.25
N THR A 33 0.95 -1.43 -12.20
CA THR A 33 -0.43 -1.92 -12.13
C THR A 33 -1.44 -0.80 -12.25
N ALA A 34 -1.16 0.35 -11.64
CA ALA A 34 -2.07 1.49 -11.68
C ALA A 34 -2.34 2.00 -13.10
N PHE A 35 -1.42 1.77 -14.03
CA PHE A 35 -1.52 2.27 -15.41
C PHE A 35 -1.64 1.16 -16.46
N ASN A 36 -1.83 -0.09 -16.02
CA ASN A 36 -1.99 -1.23 -16.92
C ASN A 36 -3.41 -1.81 -16.84
N LYS A 37 -4.24 -1.48 -17.82
CA LYS A 37 -5.65 -1.92 -17.87
C LYS A 37 -5.81 -3.44 -17.90
N ALA A 38 -4.81 -4.17 -18.35
CA ALA A 38 -4.85 -5.64 -18.43
C ALA A 38 -4.61 -6.29 -17.06
N ASP A 39 -4.11 -5.55 -16.07
CA ASP A 39 -3.84 -6.09 -14.74
C ASP A 39 -5.15 -6.25 -13.95
N ALA A 40 -5.32 -7.43 -13.31
CA ALA A 40 -6.52 -7.73 -12.53
C ALA A 40 -6.74 -6.75 -11.37
N SER A 41 -5.66 -6.13 -10.87
CA SER A 41 -5.72 -5.18 -9.76
C SER A 41 -5.81 -3.72 -10.20
N TYR A 42 -6.00 -3.47 -11.50
CA TYR A 42 -6.06 -2.12 -12.04
C TYR A 42 -7.10 -1.23 -11.36
N ASN A 43 -8.26 -1.79 -11.03
CA ASN A 43 -9.40 -1.06 -10.47
C ASN A 43 -9.51 -1.14 -8.95
N THR A 44 -8.48 -1.63 -8.25
CA THR A 44 -8.49 -1.56 -6.79
C THR A 44 -8.46 -0.10 -6.33
N PRO A 45 -8.99 0.20 -5.14
CA PRO A 45 -9.06 1.59 -4.67
C PRO A 45 -7.72 2.32 -4.68
N PHE A 46 -6.64 1.66 -4.27
CA PHE A 46 -5.32 2.28 -4.24
C PHE A 46 -4.81 2.61 -5.65
N HIS A 47 -4.91 1.66 -6.59
CA HIS A 47 -4.42 1.87 -7.94
C HIS A 47 -5.25 2.92 -8.69
N ALA A 48 -6.56 2.95 -8.46
CA ALA A 48 -7.42 4.00 -8.99
C ALA A 48 -7.03 5.38 -8.46
N ALA A 49 -6.67 5.46 -7.17
CA ALA A 49 -6.21 6.71 -6.57
C ALA A 49 -4.88 7.17 -7.15
N ILE A 50 -3.96 6.25 -7.44
CA ILE A 50 -2.69 6.60 -8.10
C ILE A 50 -2.95 7.27 -9.44
N ARG A 51 -3.89 6.76 -10.23
CA ARG A 51 -4.25 7.37 -11.52
C ARG A 51 -4.88 8.76 -11.34
N LYS A 52 -5.76 8.89 -10.36
CA LYS A 52 -6.50 10.12 -10.13
C LYS A 52 -5.62 11.25 -9.59
N TYR A 53 -4.77 10.94 -8.62
CA TYR A 53 -4.00 11.95 -7.89
C TYR A 53 -2.54 12.06 -8.35
N GLY A 54 -2.03 11.07 -9.05
CA GLY A 54 -0.63 11.01 -9.51
C GLY A 54 0.26 10.28 -8.51
N TRP A 55 1.19 9.49 -9.06
CA TRP A 55 2.15 8.72 -8.25
C TRP A 55 2.95 9.63 -7.31
N ASP A 56 3.35 10.81 -7.78
CA ASP A 56 4.20 11.74 -7.03
C ASP A 56 3.46 12.41 -5.86
N ASN A 57 2.15 12.27 -5.78
CA ASN A 57 1.35 12.80 -4.67
C ASN A 57 1.18 11.81 -3.52
N PHE A 58 1.91 10.70 -3.54
CA PHE A 58 1.91 9.72 -2.46
C PHE A 58 3.25 9.72 -1.73
N ASN A 59 3.21 9.84 -0.41
CA ASN A 59 4.37 9.61 0.45
C ASN A 59 4.49 8.12 0.75
N TYR A 60 5.72 7.61 0.69
CA TYR A 60 6.04 6.23 1.03
C TYR A 60 6.85 6.18 2.31
N GLU A 61 6.47 5.30 3.24
CA GLU A 61 7.27 5.07 4.44
C GLU A 61 7.23 3.60 4.84
N VAL A 62 8.28 3.15 5.49
CA VAL A 62 8.36 1.80 6.06
C VAL A 62 7.96 1.89 7.52
N LEU A 63 6.91 1.18 7.90
CA LEU A 63 6.38 1.19 9.27
C LEU A 63 7.05 0.15 10.16
N ALA A 64 7.46 -0.98 9.58
CA ALA A 64 8.15 -2.05 10.29
C ALA A 64 9.04 -2.81 9.30
N SER A 65 10.19 -3.31 9.79
CA SER A 65 11.15 -4.00 8.93
C SER A 65 11.78 -5.19 9.66
N ASN A 66 12.58 -5.98 8.92
CA ASN A 66 13.29 -7.14 9.45
C ASN A 66 12.35 -8.20 10.05
N ILE A 67 11.20 -8.42 9.42
CA ILE A 67 10.22 -9.40 9.88
C ILE A 67 10.46 -10.70 9.12
N ASP A 68 10.82 -11.77 9.83
CA ASP A 68 11.20 -13.04 9.22
C ASP A 68 10.05 -14.04 9.11
N ASP A 69 8.97 -13.82 9.85
CA ASP A 69 7.86 -14.75 9.96
C ASP A 69 6.60 -14.19 9.29
N PHE A 70 5.98 -14.99 8.41
CA PHE A 70 4.76 -14.59 7.71
C PHE A 70 3.59 -14.33 8.64
N ASN A 71 3.46 -15.09 9.71
CA ASN A 71 2.38 -14.85 10.67
C ASN A 71 2.51 -13.49 11.34
N THR A 72 3.73 -13.15 11.76
CA THR A 72 4.03 -11.85 12.34
C THR A 72 3.80 -10.72 11.32
N LEU A 73 4.22 -10.95 10.08
CA LEU A 73 4.02 -9.98 9.01
C LEU A 73 2.54 -9.68 8.78
N ASN A 74 1.70 -10.74 8.71
CA ASN A 74 0.26 -10.61 8.54
C ASN A 74 -0.39 -9.90 9.74
N GLU A 75 0.00 -10.24 10.95
CA GLU A 75 -0.52 -9.61 12.17
C GLU A 75 -0.19 -8.12 12.22
N LEU A 76 1.04 -7.75 11.86
CA LEU A 76 1.46 -6.36 11.82
C LEU A 76 0.71 -5.57 10.75
N GLU A 77 0.50 -6.16 9.58
CA GLU A 77 -0.30 -5.48 8.54
C GLU A 77 -1.70 -5.16 9.05
N ILE A 78 -2.38 -6.15 9.65
CA ILE A 78 -3.71 -5.95 10.24
C ILE A 78 -3.66 -4.88 11.33
N TYR A 79 -2.66 -4.93 12.19
CA TYR A 79 -2.48 -3.94 13.27
C TYR A 79 -2.41 -2.52 12.70
N TYR A 80 -1.59 -2.30 11.66
CA TYR A 80 -1.42 -0.96 11.10
C TYR A 80 -2.63 -0.50 10.29
N ILE A 81 -3.32 -1.41 9.60
CA ILE A 81 -4.58 -1.09 8.92
C ILE A 81 -5.61 -0.56 9.92
N ASN A 82 -5.72 -1.21 11.08
CA ASN A 82 -6.63 -0.78 12.14
C ASN A 82 -6.17 0.51 12.80
N LYS A 83 -4.87 0.63 13.08
CA LYS A 83 -4.30 1.81 13.74
C LYS A 83 -4.53 3.08 12.93
N TYR A 84 -4.33 3.01 11.62
CA TYR A 84 -4.46 4.15 10.72
C TYR A 84 -5.84 4.25 10.07
N ASN A 85 -6.74 3.32 10.38
CA ASN A 85 -8.09 3.29 9.83
C ASN A 85 -8.06 3.38 8.30
N SER A 86 -7.24 2.52 7.68
CA SER A 86 -6.96 2.60 6.25
C SER A 86 -7.88 1.77 5.37
N LYS A 87 -8.87 1.08 5.94
CA LYS A 87 -9.89 0.39 5.14
C LYS A 87 -10.80 1.36 4.43
N VAL A 88 -11.27 0.96 3.25
CA VAL A 88 -12.27 1.77 2.52
C VAL A 88 -13.52 1.98 3.39
N PRO A 89 -14.18 3.14 3.32
CA PRO A 89 -13.89 4.31 2.48
C PRO A 89 -12.87 5.28 3.08
N ASN A 90 -12.35 5.02 4.28
CA ASN A 90 -11.47 5.94 4.99
C ASN A 90 -10.04 5.92 4.45
N GLY A 91 -9.65 4.83 3.79
CA GLY A 91 -8.38 4.65 3.15
C GLY A 91 -8.53 3.75 1.93
N TYR A 92 -7.43 3.10 1.52
CA TYR A 92 -7.40 2.32 0.28
C TYR A 92 -7.34 0.80 0.50
N ASN A 93 -7.28 0.32 1.73
CA ASN A 93 -7.29 -1.11 2.01
C ASN A 93 -8.70 -1.67 1.91
N LEU A 94 -8.79 -2.84 1.31
CA LEU A 94 -10.05 -3.56 1.15
C LEU A 94 -10.44 -4.38 2.40
#